data_2e28efd0eaad0e9585d18a876e6e2648
#
_entry.id   2e28efd0eaad0e9585d18a876e6e2648
#
_cell.length_a   1.000
_cell.length_b   1.000
_cell.length_c   1.000
_cell.angle_alpha   90.00
_cell.angle_beta   90.00
_cell.angle_gamma   90.00
#
_symmetry.space_group_name_H-M   'P 1'
#
loop_
_entity.id
_entity.type
_entity.pdbx_description
1 polymer ?
#
loop_
_entity_poly.entity_id
_entity_poly.type
_entity_poly.pdbx_seq_one_letter_code
_entity_poly.pdbx_strand_id
1 'polypeptide(L)'
;MSKTLHTGDNCNFVTEENFVALPHQSIFKKGRQTIEFENAPRIVGRFSVVGEKEGKGPLGKFFHKIVDDDKMHEKTFEKAEIDLLTAAINGAADDYGIDMKDIDLLIAGDLLNQITSSSYVAREMNIPYMGVYSACSTMSESLAVGAAMINAGYFENIMCATVSHFATAERQFRYPLEYGCQRPPYAQWTVTAAGASLISAIGNGPKIVSATFGRVVDFGTNDLNNMGAAMAPAAMDSLSALFRDTETTPKDYDLIVTGDLGKLGSDILRDLMREKGYDLGQNYKDCGALVYDVTQKCYQGGSGCGCSASVVNSLVLDRLISGEYRRVAYFATGALMSTQSCYQGETIPCISHGIVIER
;
A
#
# COMPACT_ATOMS: atom_id res chain seq x y z
N MET A 1 -27.50 31.34 -54.57
CA MET A 1 -27.71 32.00 -53.25
C MET A 1 -26.68 31.43 -52.29
N SER A 2 -25.58 32.16 -52.12
CA SER A 2 -24.45 31.82 -51.25
C SER A 2 -24.75 32.36 -49.88
N LYS A 3 -24.72 31.51 -48.82
CA LYS A 3 -24.76 31.94 -47.45
C LYS A 3 -23.33 31.90 -46.91
N THR A 4 -22.78 33.08 -46.75
CA THR A 4 -21.53 33.36 -46.03
C THR A 4 -21.76 33.08 -44.53
N LEU A 5 -20.98 32.14 -43.95
CA LEU A 5 -20.86 31.96 -42.52
C LEU A 5 -19.76 32.91 -42.00
N HIS A 6 -20.13 33.83 -41.11
CA HIS A 6 -19.21 34.61 -40.32
C HIS A 6 -18.54 33.70 -39.28
N THR A 7 -17.23 33.50 -39.38
CA THR A 7 -16.39 33.01 -38.31
C THR A 7 -15.72 34.20 -37.66
N GLY A 8 -16.27 34.65 -36.55
CA GLY A 8 -15.59 35.52 -35.62
C GLY A 8 -15.41 34.77 -34.33
N ASP A 9 -14.22 34.31 -34.04
CA ASP A 9 -13.77 34.04 -32.67
C ASP A 9 -12.25 34.02 -32.68
N ASN A 10 -11.67 35.05 -32.08
CA ASN A 10 -10.25 35.13 -31.77
C ASN A 10 -9.92 34.08 -30.68
N CYS A 11 -9.68 32.86 -31.08
CA CYS A 11 -8.90 31.93 -30.26
C CYS A 11 -7.43 32.34 -30.38
N ASN A 12 -6.92 33.06 -29.42
CA ASN A 12 -5.48 33.24 -29.26
C ASN A 12 -4.88 31.88 -28.97
N PHE A 13 -4.44 31.17 -30.02
CA PHE A 13 -3.54 30.06 -29.84
C PHE A 13 -2.25 30.61 -29.23
N VAL A 14 -1.93 30.18 -28.01
CA VAL A 14 -0.62 30.38 -27.42
C VAL A 14 0.35 29.62 -28.33
N THR A 15 1.13 30.36 -29.12
CA THR A 15 2.15 29.76 -29.96
C THR A 15 3.24 29.15 -29.10
N GLU A 16 3.83 28.05 -29.53
CA GLU A 16 4.89 27.30 -28.83
C GLU A 16 6.09 28.16 -28.39
N GLU A 17 6.25 29.34 -28.93
CA GLU A 17 7.33 30.30 -28.65
C GLU A 17 7.30 30.89 -27.24
N ASN A 18 6.19 30.78 -26.49
CA ASN A 18 6.06 31.24 -25.10
C ASN A 18 6.21 30.18 -24.03
N PHE A 19 6.46 28.93 -24.41
CA PHE A 19 6.86 27.89 -23.45
C PHE A 19 8.36 28.04 -23.20
N VAL A 20 8.72 28.86 -22.22
CA VAL A 20 10.05 28.74 -21.59
C VAL A 20 10.08 27.38 -20.90
N ALA A 21 10.65 26.40 -21.58
CA ALA A 21 10.99 25.14 -20.96
C ALA A 21 12.01 25.46 -19.86
N LEU A 22 11.54 25.65 -18.63
CA LEU A 22 12.41 25.67 -17.47
C LEU A 22 13.15 24.32 -17.48
N PRO A 23 14.47 24.30 -17.38
CA PRO A 23 15.22 23.05 -17.27
C PRO A 23 14.88 22.42 -15.93
N HIS A 24 13.79 21.64 -15.88
CA HIS A 24 13.42 20.82 -14.75
C HIS A 24 14.31 19.58 -14.72
N GLN A 25 15.57 19.76 -14.36
CA GLN A 25 16.27 18.69 -13.67
C GLN A 25 15.73 18.69 -12.23
N SER A 26 14.78 17.82 -11.97
CA SER A 26 14.32 17.59 -10.61
C SER A 26 15.52 17.05 -9.81
N ILE A 27 16.08 17.86 -8.92
CA ILE A 27 17.20 17.47 -8.04
C ILE A 27 16.80 16.31 -7.09
N PHE A 28 15.50 16.09 -6.90
CA PHE A 28 14.95 15.04 -6.04
C PHE A 28 14.75 13.72 -6.76
N LYS A 29 14.70 13.71 -8.10
CA LYS A 29 14.52 12.51 -8.88
C LYS A 29 15.84 11.75 -8.98
N LYS A 30 15.87 10.55 -8.42
CA LYS A 30 16.98 9.60 -8.53
C LYS A 30 16.60 8.52 -9.56
N GLY A 31 17.29 8.50 -10.68
CA GLY A 31 16.98 7.56 -11.75
C GLY A 31 15.57 7.72 -12.34
N ARG A 32 14.89 6.59 -12.68
CA ARG A 32 13.62 6.60 -13.40
C ARG A 32 12.39 6.52 -12.49
N GLN A 33 12.48 5.83 -11.34
CA GLN A 33 11.34 5.45 -10.52
C GLN A 33 11.42 6.01 -9.11
N THR A 34 12.61 6.39 -8.63
CA THR A 34 12.82 6.80 -7.24
C THR A 34 12.97 8.31 -7.13
N ILE A 35 12.35 8.88 -6.09
CA ILE A 35 12.52 10.27 -5.65
C ILE A 35 12.99 10.27 -4.20
N GLU A 36 13.87 11.21 -3.85
CA GLU A 36 14.28 11.49 -2.47
C GLU A 36 13.62 12.77 -1.98
N PHE A 37 13.32 12.83 -0.69
CA PHE A 37 12.65 13.96 -0.07
C PHE A 37 13.65 14.83 0.72
N GLU A 38 13.77 16.11 0.32
CA GLU A 38 14.57 17.08 1.06
C GLU A 38 13.88 17.44 2.39
N ASN A 39 12.56 17.70 2.31
CA ASN A 39 11.70 17.97 3.45
C ASN A 39 10.95 16.69 3.83
N ALA A 40 11.69 15.64 4.20
CA ALA A 40 11.15 14.32 4.47
C ALA A 40 10.07 14.38 5.56
N PRO A 41 8.80 14.01 5.25
CA PRO A 41 7.74 14.00 6.25
C PRO A 41 7.99 12.91 7.29
N ARG A 42 7.35 13.09 8.44
CA ARG A 42 7.44 12.15 9.56
C ARG A 42 6.14 11.41 9.75
N ILE A 43 6.23 10.14 10.11
CA ILE A 43 5.09 9.36 10.60
C ILE A 43 4.92 9.70 12.07
N VAL A 44 3.94 10.54 12.37
CA VAL A 44 3.74 11.10 13.71
C VAL A 44 2.65 10.39 14.51
N GLY A 45 1.67 9.77 13.84
CA GLY A 45 0.63 8.95 14.44
C GLY A 45 0.41 7.68 13.63
N ARG A 46 0.03 6.59 14.27
CA ARG A 46 -0.17 5.30 13.62
C ARG A 46 -1.13 4.41 14.41
N PHE A 47 -1.87 3.58 13.69
CA PHE A 47 -2.72 2.60 14.33
C PHE A 47 -2.99 1.39 13.42
N SER A 48 -3.22 0.24 14.04
CA SER A 48 -3.59 -1.01 13.36
C SER A 48 -4.76 -1.67 14.07
N VAL A 49 -5.74 -2.11 13.29
CA VAL A 49 -6.90 -2.89 13.74
C VAL A 49 -6.92 -4.19 12.97
N VAL A 50 -7.11 -5.32 13.63
CA VAL A 50 -7.12 -6.63 12.98
C VAL A 50 -8.27 -7.49 13.50
N GLY A 51 -8.67 -8.47 12.68
CA GLY A 51 -9.65 -9.50 13.04
C GLY A 51 -9.12 -10.48 14.09
N GLU A 52 -10.04 -11.30 14.60
CA GLU A 52 -9.73 -12.33 15.61
C GLU A 52 -8.66 -13.31 15.11
N LYS A 53 -8.73 -13.70 13.83
CA LYS A 53 -7.79 -14.65 13.23
C LYS A 53 -6.37 -14.12 13.20
N GLU A 54 -6.19 -12.88 12.78
CA GLU A 54 -4.92 -12.17 12.76
C GLU A 54 -4.37 -11.94 14.18
N GLY A 55 -5.27 -11.59 15.10
CA GLY A 55 -4.95 -11.41 16.51
C GLY A 55 -4.45 -12.68 17.21
N LYS A 56 -4.86 -13.86 16.73
CA LYS A 56 -4.38 -15.17 17.19
C LYS A 56 -3.07 -15.60 16.52
N GLY A 57 -2.59 -14.87 15.54
CA GLY A 57 -1.35 -15.13 14.84
C GLY A 57 -0.09 -14.70 15.63
N PRO A 58 1.09 -14.97 15.06
CA PRO A 58 2.37 -14.66 15.73
C PRO A 58 2.56 -13.19 16.07
N LEU A 59 1.90 -12.29 15.34
CA LEU A 59 2.00 -10.85 15.48
C LEU A 59 0.92 -10.23 16.38
N GLY A 60 0.00 -11.03 16.93
CA GLY A 60 -1.16 -10.55 17.70
C GLY A 60 -0.82 -9.54 18.80
N LYS A 61 0.29 -9.75 19.51
CA LYS A 61 0.74 -8.87 20.59
C LYS A 61 1.22 -7.47 20.16
N PHE A 62 1.46 -7.26 18.86
CA PHE A 62 1.93 -5.99 18.33
C PHE A 62 0.79 -5.12 17.79
N PHE A 63 -0.35 -5.71 17.41
CA PHE A 63 -1.47 -4.95 16.90
C PHE A 63 -2.13 -4.11 18.00
N HIS A 64 -2.51 -2.88 17.65
CA HIS A 64 -3.08 -1.93 18.61
C HIS A 64 -4.49 -2.33 19.04
N LYS A 65 -5.29 -2.89 18.12
CA LYS A 65 -6.64 -3.36 18.40
C LYS A 65 -6.92 -4.68 17.69
N ILE A 66 -7.49 -5.62 18.43
CA ILE A 66 -8.02 -6.88 17.89
C ILE A 66 -9.52 -6.84 18.10
N VAL A 67 -10.30 -7.07 17.03
CA VAL A 67 -11.76 -7.23 17.12
C VAL A 67 -12.09 -8.70 17.32
N ASP A 68 -13.09 -8.97 18.11
CA ASP A 68 -13.55 -10.31 18.49
C ASP A 68 -14.63 -10.87 17.56
N ASP A 69 -15.18 -10.03 16.71
CA ASP A 69 -16.16 -10.36 15.68
C ASP A 69 -15.77 -9.72 14.34
N ASP A 70 -15.53 -10.52 13.31
CA ASP A 70 -15.17 -10.03 11.98
C ASP A 70 -16.27 -9.16 11.34
N LYS A 71 -17.51 -9.26 11.82
CA LYS A 71 -18.62 -8.37 11.44
C LYS A 71 -18.69 -7.08 12.27
N MET A 72 -17.95 -6.99 13.37
CA MET A 72 -18.01 -5.86 14.29
C MET A 72 -19.44 -5.51 14.73
N HIS A 73 -20.30 -6.54 14.87
CA HIS A 73 -21.74 -6.45 15.15
C HIS A 73 -22.57 -5.78 14.04
N GLU A 74 -21.96 -5.53 12.88
CA GLU A 74 -22.64 -4.95 11.73
C GLU A 74 -23.47 -5.99 10.93
N LYS A 75 -24.39 -5.50 10.10
CA LYS A 75 -25.25 -6.36 9.28
C LYS A 75 -24.54 -6.98 8.09
N THR A 76 -23.52 -6.29 7.56
CA THR A 76 -22.77 -6.71 6.38
C THR A 76 -21.26 -6.58 6.61
N PHE A 77 -20.50 -7.37 5.90
CA PHE A 77 -19.02 -7.31 5.97
C PHE A 77 -18.45 -6.01 5.40
N GLU A 78 -19.14 -5.39 4.44
CA GLU A 78 -18.75 -4.08 3.90
C GLU A 78 -18.85 -2.98 4.96
N LYS A 79 -19.86 -3.02 5.82
CA LYS A 79 -19.96 -2.10 6.96
C LYS A 79 -18.89 -2.37 8.01
N ALA A 80 -18.63 -3.63 8.31
CA ALA A 80 -17.52 -3.99 9.20
C ALA A 80 -16.17 -3.51 8.67
N GLU A 81 -15.94 -3.58 7.35
CA GLU A 81 -14.73 -3.06 6.72
C GLU A 81 -14.62 -1.53 6.85
N ILE A 82 -15.74 -0.80 6.71
CA ILE A 82 -15.82 0.64 6.99
C ILE A 82 -15.46 0.93 8.44
N ASP A 83 -16.00 0.18 9.39
CA ASP A 83 -15.73 0.37 10.83
C ASP A 83 -14.26 0.05 11.19
N LEU A 84 -13.64 -0.97 10.55
CA LEU A 84 -12.23 -1.26 10.72
C LEU A 84 -11.36 -0.08 10.28
N LEU A 85 -11.64 0.49 9.09
CA LEU A 85 -10.88 1.62 8.58
C LEU A 85 -11.10 2.87 9.43
N THR A 86 -12.34 3.14 9.83
CA THR A 86 -12.69 4.23 10.75
C THR A 86 -11.93 4.13 12.07
N ALA A 87 -11.87 2.93 12.65
CA ALA A 87 -11.15 2.70 13.89
C ALA A 87 -9.63 2.90 13.74
N ALA A 88 -9.06 2.51 12.58
CA ALA A 88 -7.63 2.72 12.33
C ALA A 88 -7.28 4.21 12.19
N ILE A 89 -8.09 4.98 11.45
CA ILE A 89 -7.87 6.41 11.24
C ILE A 89 -8.03 7.18 12.56
N ASN A 90 -9.10 6.92 13.31
CA ASN A 90 -9.31 7.56 14.62
C ASN A 90 -8.17 7.23 15.56
N GLY A 91 -7.75 5.95 15.63
CA GLY A 91 -6.64 5.55 16.47
C GLY A 91 -5.31 6.22 16.10
N ALA A 92 -5.03 6.43 14.81
CA ALA A 92 -3.81 7.13 14.37
C ALA A 92 -3.85 8.63 14.69
N ALA A 93 -5.02 9.27 14.62
CA ALA A 93 -5.21 10.64 15.04
C ALA A 93 -5.06 10.81 16.56
N ASP A 94 -5.64 9.90 17.33
CA ASP A 94 -5.54 9.87 18.80
C ASP A 94 -4.09 9.60 19.26
N ASP A 95 -3.35 8.74 18.56
CA ASP A 95 -1.93 8.44 18.88
C ASP A 95 -1.04 9.68 18.81
N TYR A 96 -1.33 10.59 17.89
CA TYR A 96 -0.64 11.88 17.79
C TYR A 96 -1.30 12.99 18.63
N GLY A 97 -2.60 12.88 18.89
CA GLY A 97 -3.39 13.89 19.60
C GLY A 97 -3.83 15.05 18.69
N ILE A 98 -4.21 14.76 17.43
CA ILE A 98 -4.71 15.74 16.46
C ILE A 98 -6.23 15.61 16.28
N ASP A 99 -6.93 16.72 16.14
CA ASP A 99 -8.34 16.71 15.74
C ASP A 99 -8.49 16.38 14.26
N MET A 100 -9.55 15.65 13.87
CA MET A 100 -9.84 15.31 12.46
C MET A 100 -9.93 16.53 11.54
N LYS A 101 -10.39 17.67 12.04
CA LYS A 101 -10.49 18.94 11.28
C LYS A 101 -9.12 19.55 10.92
N ASP A 102 -8.06 19.14 11.60
CA ASP A 102 -6.68 19.62 11.38
C ASP A 102 -5.88 18.66 10.49
N ILE A 103 -6.54 17.64 9.94
CA ILE A 103 -6.02 16.76 8.91
C ILE A 103 -6.40 17.35 7.55
N ASP A 104 -5.41 17.72 6.74
CA ASP A 104 -5.61 18.42 5.48
C ASP A 104 -6.18 17.51 4.39
N LEU A 105 -5.77 16.24 4.37
CA LEU A 105 -6.12 15.27 3.35
C LEU A 105 -6.13 13.85 3.90
N LEU A 106 -7.13 13.07 3.52
CA LEU A 106 -7.14 11.62 3.65
C LEU A 106 -6.77 11.00 2.30
N ILE A 107 -5.68 10.23 2.25
CA ILE A 107 -5.33 9.39 1.10
C ILE A 107 -5.60 7.94 1.50
N ALA A 108 -6.62 7.33 0.91
CA ALA A 108 -6.99 5.98 1.28
C ALA A 108 -7.54 5.18 0.09
N GLY A 109 -7.51 3.86 0.26
CA GLY A 109 -8.08 2.91 -0.67
C GLY A 109 -8.33 1.56 -0.01
N ASP A 110 -9.04 0.71 -0.70
CA ASP A 110 -9.42 -0.64 -0.29
C ASP A 110 -9.50 -1.57 -1.50
N LEU A 111 -9.92 -2.82 -1.32
CA LEU A 111 -9.99 -3.81 -2.39
C LEU A 111 -11.34 -3.84 -3.13
N LEU A 112 -12.35 -3.12 -2.65
CA LEU A 112 -13.66 -3.15 -3.26
C LEU A 112 -13.71 -2.32 -4.55
N ASN A 113 -14.62 -2.67 -5.45
CA ASN A 113 -14.87 -1.89 -6.65
C ASN A 113 -15.15 -0.44 -6.30
N GLN A 114 -14.48 0.47 -7.01
CA GLN A 114 -14.51 1.92 -6.82
C GLN A 114 -14.07 2.37 -5.41
N ILE A 115 -13.26 1.56 -4.72
CA ILE A 115 -12.76 1.87 -3.36
C ILE A 115 -13.87 2.33 -2.43
N THR A 116 -14.92 1.50 -2.36
CA THR A 116 -16.18 1.88 -1.71
C THR A 116 -16.02 2.11 -0.22
N SER A 117 -15.31 1.24 0.49
CA SER A 117 -15.14 1.38 1.95
C SER A 117 -14.45 2.69 2.30
N SER A 118 -13.37 3.03 1.62
CA SER A 118 -12.60 4.27 1.85
C SER A 118 -13.41 5.53 1.55
N SER A 119 -14.19 5.54 0.47
CA SER A 119 -15.01 6.68 0.11
C SER A 119 -16.14 6.95 1.12
N TYR A 120 -16.73 5.90 1.69
CA TYR A 120 -17.74 6.03 2.73
C TYR A 120 -17.15 6.52 4.05
N VAL A 121 -15.98 6.05 4.42
CA VAL A 121 -15.25 6.57 5.60
C VAL A 121 -14.92 8.06 5.41
N ALA A 122 -14.41 8.46 4.25
CA ALA A 122 -14.12 9.86 3.95
C ALA A 122 -15.35 10.77 4.07
N ARG A 123 -16.51 10.29 3.60
CA ARG A 123 -17.79 10.97 3.77
C ARG A 123 -18.14 11.19 5.24
N GLU A 124 -18.02 10.17 6.08
CA GLU A 124 -18.35 10.25 7.51
C GLU A 124 -17.38 11.19 8.27
N MET A 125 -16.11 11.17 7.91
CA MET A 125 -15.08 12.00 8.55
C MET A 125 -15.07 13.44 8.07
N ASN A 126 -15.70 13.74 6.94
CA ASN A 126 -15.79 15.08 6.35
C ASN A 126 -14.40 15.74 6.14
N ILE A 127 -13.42 14.97 5.69
CA ILE A 127 -12.06 15.39 5.35
C ILE A 127 -11.91 15.40 3.83
N PRO A 128 -11.13 16.35 3.22
CA PRO A 128 -10.75 16.23 1.82
C PRO A 128 -10.14 14.86 1.51
N TYR A 129 -10.52 14.26 0.39
CA TYR A 129 -10.24 12.85 0.11
C TYR A 129 -9.61 12.63 -1.25
N MET A 130 -8.52 11.88 -1.27
CA MET A 130 -7.94 11.31 -2.48
C MET A 130 -8.01 9.78 -2.41
N GLY A 131 -8.86 9.20 -3.25
CA GLY A 131 -8.93 7.75 -3.42
C GLY A 131 -7.79 7.25 -4.29
N VAL A 132 -7.06 6.23 -3.83
CA VAL A 132 -5.97 5.56 -4.55
C VAL A 132 -6.22 4.06 -4.64
N TYR A 133 -5.73 3.43 -5.71
CA TYR A 133 -5.90 2.00 -5.91
C TYR A 133 -4.70 1.36 -6.61
N SER A 134 -3.95 0.61 -5.88
CA SER A 134 -2.94 -0.33 -6.38
C SER A 134 -3.08 -1.71 -5.72
N ALA A 135 -4.33 -2.14 -5.52
CA ALA A 135 -4.69 -3.38 -4.83
C ALA A 135 -3.97 -3.50 -3.47
N CYS A 136 -3.22 -4.57 -3.22
CA CYS A 136 -2.53 -4.77 -1.95
C CYS A 136 -1.35 -3.78 -1.73
N SER A 137 -0.91 -3.02 -2.76
CA SER A 137 0.13 -1.99 -2.65
C SER A 137 -0.37 -0.63 -2.16
N THR A 138 -1.68 -0.48 -1.92
CA THR A 138 -2.33 0.81 -1.62
C THR A 138 -1.74 1.54 -0.41
N MET A 139 -1.28 0.82 0.64
CA MET A 139 -0.66 1.50 1.80
C MET A 139 0.65 2.18 1.44
N SER A 140 1.54 1.51 0.70
CA SER A 140 2.80 2.11 0.27
C SER A 140 2.59 3.20 -0.79
N GLU A 141 1.58 3.05 -1.66
CA GLU A 141 1.15 4.08 -2.60
C GLU A 141 0.69 5.36 -1.88
N SER A 142 -0.22 5.23 -0.92
CA SER A 142 -0.74 6.37 -0.16
C SER A 142 0.36 7.11 0.60
N LEU A 143 1.29 6.39 1.23
CA LEU A 143 2.45 6.97 1.91
C LEU A 143 3.42 7.66 0.93
N ALA A 144 3.68 7.06 -0.23
CA ALA A 144 4.56 7.63 -1.26
C ALA A 144 4.00 8.93 -1.84
N VAL A 145 2.70 8.94 -2.17
CA VAL A 145 2.00 10.12 -2.69
C VAL A 145 1.90 11.21 -1.63
N GLY A 146 1.46 10.86 -0.42
CA GLY A 146 1.35 11.80 0.69
C GLY A 146 2.70 12.44 1.06
N ALA A 147 3.78 11.64 1.10
CA ALA A 147 5.12 12.14 1.36
C ALA A 147 5.59 13.12 0.28
N ALA A 148 5.30 12.85 -0.98
CA ALA A 148 5.64 13.75 -2.08
C ALA A 148 4.86 15.08 -1.97
N MET A 149 3.60 15.05 -1.57
CA MET A 149 2.76 16.26 -1.40
C MET A 149 3.24 17.12 -0.23
N ILE A 150 3.61 16.51 0.90
CA ILE A 150 4.17 17.24 2.05
C ILE A 150 5.55 17.80 1.70
N ASN A 151 6.42 17.01 1.06
CA ASN A 151 7.74 17.50 0.63
C ASN A 151 7.64 18.70 -0.32
N ALA A 152 6.59 18.76 -1.14
CA ALA A 152 6.31 19.89 -2.03
C ALA A 152 5.67 21.10 -1.32
N GLY A 153 5.32 20.97 -0.04
CA GLY A 153 4.71 22.05 0.76
C GLY A 153 3.24 22.30 0.48
N TYR A 154 2.51 21.34 -0.13
CA TYR A 154 1.08 21.51 -0.41
C TYR A 154 0.22 21.25 0.82
N PHE A 155 0.63 20.35 1.70
CA PHE A 155 -0.10 19.96 2.91
C PHE A 155 0.86 19.84 4.09
N GLU A 156 0.32 19.99 5.30
CA GLU A 156 1.06 19.82 6.55
C GLU A 156 0.80 18.44 7.16
N ASN A 157 -0.46 18.01 7.21
CA ASN A 157 -0.91 16.77 7.85
C ASN A 157 -1.74 15.92 6.89
N ILE A 158 -1.24 14.75 6.52
CA ILE A 158 -1.96 13.81 5.65
C ILE A 158 -2.17 12.49 6.38
N MET A 159 -3.41 12.00 6.39
CA MET A 159 -3.75 10.67 6.86
C MET A 159 -3.66 9.69 5.68
N CYS A 160 -2.81 8.68 5.80
CA CYS A 160 -2.66 7.59 4.84
C CYS A 160 -3.24 6.31 5.44
N ALA A 161 -4.23 5.68 4.80
CA ALA A 161 -4.91 4.53 5.39
C ALA A 161 -5.40 3.54 4.33
N THR A 162 -5.51 2.26 4.73
CA THR A 162 -6.12 1.23 3.88
C THR A 162 -6.69 0.10 4.73
N VAL A 163 -7.63 -0.64 4.14
CA VAL A 163 -8.33 -1.75 4.78
C VAL A 163 -8.55 -2.88 3.79
N SER A 164 -8.53 -4.10 4.28
CA SER A 164 -9.09 -5.26 3.59
C SER A 164 -9.88 -6.11 4.58
N HIS A 165 -10.90 -6.79 4.08
CA HIS A 165 -11.69 -7.74 4.84
C HIS A 165 -11.78 -9.05 4.07
N PHE A 166 -11.57 -10.19 4.76
CA PHE A 166 -11.61 -11.51 4.13
C PHE A 166 -12.89 -11.75 3.31
N ALA A 167 -14.05 -11.55 3.92
CA ALA A 167 -15.32 -11.90 3.30
C ALA A 167 -15.65 -11.02 2.08
N THR A 168 -15.37 -9.73 2.13
CA THR A 168 -15.63 -8.79 1.02
C THR A 168 -14.72 -9.07 -0.17
N ALA A 169 -13.41 -9.25 0.09
CA ALA A 169 -12.43 -9.52 -0.95
C ALA A 169 -12.64 -10.89 -1.61
N GLU A 170 -12.93 -11.93 -0.83
CA GLU A 170 -13.18 -13.26 -1.41
C GLU A 170 -14.38 -13.26 -2.35
N ARG A 171 -15.50 -12.66 -1.95
CA ARG A 171 -16.68 -12.55 -2.79
C ARG A 171 -16.45 -11.79 -4.08
N GLN A 172 -15.59 -10.76 -4.02
CA GLN A 172 -15.33 -9.92 -5.17
C GLN A 172 -14.34 -10.55 -6.15
N PHE A 173 -13.27 -11.18 -5.65
CA PHE A 173 -12.15 -11.58 -6.51
C PHE A 173 -12.07 -13.08 -6.79
N ARG A 174 -12.71 -13.94 -5.98
CA ARG A 174 -12.57 -15.38 -6.12
C ARG A 174 -13.92 -16.07 -6.23
N TYR A 175 -14.57 -16.38 -5.11
CA TYR A 175 -15.77 -17.19 -5.06
C TYR A 175 -16.79 -16.65 -4.07
N PRO A 176 -18.10 -16.90 -4.27
CA PRO A 176 -19.09 -16.68 -3.23
C PRO A 176 -18.69 -17.44 -1.96
N LEU A 177 -18.87 -16.80 -0.80
CA LEU A 177 -18.51 -17.41 0.50
C LEU A 177 -19.27 -18.73 0.75
N GLU A 178 -20.49 -18.78 0.31
CA GLU A 178 -21.40 -19.93 0.44
C GLU A 178 -20.96 -21.15 -0.38
N TYR A 179 -20.07 -20.95 -1.36
CA TYR A 179 -19.57 -22.03 -2.20
C TYR A 179 -18.67 -23.01 -1.42
N GLY A 180 -18.02 -22.55 -0.36
CA GLY A 180 -17.21 -23.39 0.53
C GLY A 180 -16.01 -24.06 -0.16
N CYS A 181 -15.42 -23.40 -1.14
CA CYS A 181 -14.33 -23.96 -1.93
C CYS A 181 -13.07 -24.22 -1.06
N GLN A 182 -12.48 -25.42 -1.21
CA GLN A 182 -11.18 -25.73 -0.60
C GLN A 182 -10.07 -24.97 -1.34
N ARG A 183 -9.26 -24.24 -0.59
CA ARG A 183 -8.13 -23.48 -1.16
C ARG A 183 -6.97 -24.39 -1.50
N PRO A 184 -6.28 -24.16 -2.61
CA PRO A 184 -5.04 -24.87 -2.92
C PRO A 184 -3.90 -24.50 -1.94
N PRO A 185 -2.89 -25.35 -1.74
CA PRO A 185 -1.81 -25.12 -0.78
C PRO A 185 -0.91 -23.90 -1.08
N TYR A 186 -0.96 -23.39 -2.29
CA TYR A 186 -0.23 -22.19 -2.71
C TYR A 186 -1.05 -20.91 -2.59
N ALA A 187 -2.30 -20.98 -2.14
CA ALA A 187 -3.14 -19.82 -1.91
C ALA A 187 -2.77 -19.09 -0.62
N GLN A 188 -3.11 -17.80 -0.61
CA GLN A 188 -3.02 -16.94 0.56
C GLN A 188 -4.42 -16.67 1.13
N TRP A 189 -4.46 -16.13 2.34
CA TRP A 189 -5.66 -15.73 3.04
C TRP A 189 -5.76 -14.21 3.08
N THR A 190 -6.85 -13.62 2.60
CA THR A 190 -7.04 -12.17 2.74
C THR A 190 -7.14 -11.80 4.22
N VAL A 191 -6.28 -10.89 4.64
CA VAL A 191 -6.22 -10.40 6.02
C VAL A 191 -7.41 -9.48 6.28
N THR A 192 -8.10 -9.70 7.40
CA THR A 192 -9.11 -8.77 7.93
C THR A 192 -8.40 -7.76 8.81
N ALA A 193 -8.04 -6.62 8.25
CA ALA A 193 -7.27 -5.60 8.96
C ALA A 193 -7.36 -4.24 8.29
N ALA A 194 -7.12 -3.21 9.09
CA ALA A 194 -6.87 -1.85 8.64
C ALA A 194 -5.59 -1.31 9.29
N GLY A 195 -4.92 -0.41 8.58
CA GLY A 195 -3.80 0.35 9.11
C GLY A 195 -3.85 1.80 8.65
N ALA A 196 -3.48 2.71 9.53
CA ALA A 196 -3.42 4.14 9.25
C ALA A 196 -2.13 4.75 9.80
N SER A 197 -1.54 5.64 9.02
CA SER A 197 -0.39 6.48 9.39
C SER A 197 -0.75 7.93 9.15
N LEU A 198 -0.61 8.75 10.18
CA LEU A 198 -0.60 10.19 10.04
C LEU A 198 0.82 10.63 9.72
N ILE A 199 1.01 11.25 8.57
CA ILE A 199 2.29 11.84 8.18
C ILE A 199 2.20 13.36 8.25
N SER A 200 3.27 14.00 8.72
CA SER A 200 3.30 15.46 8.92
C SER A 200 4.64 16.05 8.50
N ALA A 201 4.60 17.31 8.09
CA ALA A 201 5.79 18.13 7.84
C ALA A 201 6.61 18.38 9.11
N ILE A 202 5.95 18.38 10.27
CA ILE A 202 6.51 18.69 11.58
C ILE A 202 6.24 17.54 12.58
N GLY A 203 6.86 17.59 13.73
CA GLY A 203 6.66 16.62 14.82
C GLY A 203 7.82 15.64 14.97
N ASN A 204 7.60 14.63 15.80
CA ASN A 204 8.59 13.60 16.12
C ASN A 204 8.11 12.24 15.59
N GLY A 205 8.99 11.52 14.93
CA GLY A 205 8.69 10.20 14.39
C GLY A 205 9.65 9.80 13.28
N PRO A 206 9.60 8.56 12.80
CA PRO A 206 10.40 8.11 11.67
C PRO A 206 10.08 8.92 10.41
N LYS A 207 11.12 9.20 9.62
CA LYS A 207 11.03 9.99 8.39
C LYS A 207 10.81 9.10 7.18
N ILE A 208 9.95 9.48 6.27
CA ILE A 208 9.89 8.90 4.93
C ILE A 208 10.88 9.68 4.06
N VAL A 209 12.03 9.07 3.75
CA VAL A 209 13.16 9.78 3.09
C VAL A 209 13.15 9.62 1.57
N SER A 210 12.50 8.58 1.06
CA SER A 210 12.36 8.37 -0.39
C SER A 210 11.13 7.55 -0.72
N ALA A 211 10.68 7.65 -1.97
CA ALA A 211 9.64 6.82 -2.54
C ALA A 211 10.08 6.28 -3.90
N THR A 212 9.73 5.00 -4.18
CA THR A 212 9.91 4.36 -5.47
C THR A 212 8.54 4.02 -6.05
N PHE A 213 8.20 4.65 -7.18
CA PHE A 213 6.97 4.39 -7.89
C PHE A 213 7.14 3.20 -8.82
N GLY A 214 6.35 2.15 -8.58
CA GLY A 214 6.39 0.92 -9.37
C GLY A 214 5.85 1.10 -10.77
N ARG A 215 6.30 0.25 -11.68
CA ARG A 215 5.70 0.04 -13.00
C ARG A 215 4.76 -1.16 -12.93
N VAL A 216 3.80 -1.19 -13.81
CA VAL A 216 3.00 -2.40 -14.01
C VAL A 216 3.86 -3.45 -14.70
N VAL A 217 3.96 -4.62 -14.10
CA VAL A 217 4.74 -5.78 -14.55
C VAL A 217 3.82 -6.99 -14.68
N ASP A 218 3.93 -7.72 -15.78
CA ASP A 218 3.16 -8.92 -16.03
C ASP A 218 4.06 -10.03 -16.59
N PHE A 219 4.12 -11.16 -15.88
CA PHE A 219 4.91 -12.34 -16.27
C PHE A 219 4.02 -13.49 -16.76
N GLY A 220 2.77 -13.21 -17.14
CA GLY A 220 1.88 -14.17 -17.78
C GLY A 220 1.15 -15.12 -16.81
N THR A 221 1.12 -14.81 -15.50
CA THR A 221 0.36 -15.59 -14.52
C THR A 221 -1.13 -15.29 -14.65
N ASN A 222 -1.98 -16.31 -14.70
CA ASN A 222 -3.45 -16.19 -14.77
C ASN A 222 -4.19 -16.97 -13.67
N ASP A 223 -3.47 -17.57 -12.71
CA ASP A 223 -4.08 -18.30 -11.59
C ASP A 223 -4.39 -17.36 -10.43
N LEU A 224 -5.68 -17.11 -10.20
CA LEU A 224 -6.22 -16.27 -9.12
C LEU A 224 -5.80 -16.71 -7.70
N ASN A 225 -5.40 -17.97 -7.55
CA ASN A 225 -4.99 -18.50 -6.26
C ASN A 225 -3.48 -18.32 -6.00
N ASN A 226 -2.67 -18.01 -7.04
CA ASN A 226 -1.22 -17.91 -6.92
C ASN A 226 -0.74 -16.45 -7.01
N MET A 227 -1.28 -15.59 -6.15
CA MET A 227 -0.98 -14.16 -6.14
C MET A 227 0.49 -13.87 -5.80
N GLY A 228 1.12 -14.66 -4.94
CA GLY A 228 2.53 -14.47 -4.59
C GLY A 228 3.46 -14.61 -5.80
N ALA A 229 3.22 -15.62 -6.66
CA ALA A 229 3.99 -15.79 -7.89
C ALA A 229 3.72 -14.67 -8.91
N ALA A 230 2.47 -14.20 -9.00
CA ALA A 230 2.12 -13.10 -9.89
C ALA A 230 2.79 -11.79 -9.48
N MET A 231 2.84 -11.48 -8.17
CA MET A 231 3.32 -10.21 -7.64
C MET A 231 4.84 -10.13 -7.45
N ALA A 232 5.54 -11.24 -7.27
CA ALA A 232 7.00 -11.26 -7.03
C ALA A 232 7.82 -10.51 -8.11
N PRO A 233 7.51 -10.60 -9.45
CA PRO A 233 8.20 -9.82 -10.47
C PRO A 233 8.05 -8.30 -10.31
N ALA A 234 6.89 -7.81 -9.85
CA ALA A 234 6.69 -6.38 -9.62
C ALA A 234 7.54 -5.89 -8.42
N ALA A 235 7.62 -6.69 -7.35
CA ALA A 235 8.52 -6.40 -6.22
C ALA A 235 9.99 -6.40 -6.66
N MET A 236 10.41 -7.35 -7.49
CA MET A 236 11.76 -7.40 -8.06
C MET A 236 12.08 -6.14 -8.88
N ASP A 237 11.16 -5.70 -9.76
CA ASP A 237 11.36 -4.49 -10.56
C ASP A 237 11.58 -3.25 -9.68
N SER A 238 10.71 -3.06 -8.69
CA SER A 238 10.73 -1.87 -7.84
C SER A 238 11.91 -1.86 -6.85
N LEU A 239 12.25 -3.00 -6.24
CA LEU A 239 13.44 -3.10 -5.37
C LEU A 239 14.74 -2.91 -6.17
N SER A 240 14.82 -3.48 -7.38
CA SER A 240 15.97 -3.26 -8.26
C SER A 240 16.08 -1.79 -8.69
N ALA A 241 14.95 -1.11 -8.88
CA ALA A 241 14.92 0.32 -9.16
C ALA A 241 15.44 1.13 -7.96
N LEU A 242 14.95 0.84 -6.74
CA LEU A 242 15.45 1.48 -5.53
C LEU A 242 16.97 1.37 -5.43
N PHE A 243 17.51 0.14 -5.46
CA PHE A 243 18.95 -0.08 -5.28
C PHE A 243 19.79 0.60 -6.35
N ARG A 244 19.37 0.52 -7.61
CA ARG A 244 20.06 1.18 -8.72
C ARG A 244 19.98 2.71 -8.63
N ASP A 245 18.78 3.25 -8.38
CA ASP A 245 18.51 4.68 -8.45
C ASP A 245 19.13 5.44 -7.26
N THR A 246 19.30 4.78 -6.10
CA THR A 246 19.91 5.34 -4.89
C THR A 246 21.33 4.85 -4.63
N GLU A 247 21.88 4.01 -5.53
CA GLU A 247 23.23 3.42 -5.39
C GLU A 247 23.40 2.65 -4.07
N THR A 248 22.34 1.99 -3.62
CA THR A 248 22.31 1.18 -2.39
C THR A 248 22.25 -0.32 -2.69
N THR A 249 22.44 -1.11 -1.65
CA THR A 249 22.39 -2.57 -1.67
C THR A 249 21.45 -3.06 -0.56
N PRO A 250 21.03 -4.33 -0.57
CA PRO A 250 20.25 -4.87 0.54
C PRO A 250 20.89 -4.72 1.93
N LYS A 251 22.21 -4.60 2.01
CA LYS A 251 22.95 -4.44 3.28
C LYS A 251 22.82 -3.06 3.92
N ASP A 252 22.35 -2.08 3.15
CA ASP A 252 22.15 -0.71 3.62
C ASP A 252 20.82 -0.53 4.39
N TYR A 253 20.06 -1.61 4.56
CA TYR A 253 18.77 -1.63 5.25
C TYR A 253 18.78 -2.65 6.39
N ASP A 254 18.30 -2.25 7.57
CA ASP A 254 18.10 -3.17 8.71
C ASP A 254 16.94 -4.14 8.44
N LEU A 255 15.93 -3.67 7.67
CA LEU A 255 14.83 -4.48 7.21
C LEU A 255 14.43 -4.08 5.79
N ILE A 256 14.27 -5.08 4.92
CA ILE A 256 13.54 -4.98 3.67
C ILE A 256 12.25 -5.77 3.86
N VAL A 257 11.10 -5.13 3.73
CA VAL A 257 9.82 -5.79 3.97
C VAL A 257 8.87 -5.63 2.79
N THR A 258 8.36 -6.77 2.30
CA THR A 258 7.29 -6.79 1.29
C THR A 258 5.91 -6.96 1.94
N GLY A 259 4.87 -6.62 1.17
CA GLY A 259 3.51 -6.54 1.69
C GLY A 259 2.85 -7.88 1.92
N ASP A 260 2.73 -8.68 0.88
CA ASP A 260 1.90 -9.87 0.91
C ASP A 260 2.26 -10.89 -0.19
N LEU A 261 3.53 -11.06 -0.45
CA LEU A 261 4.02 -12.12 -1.35
C LEU A 261 3.78 -13.53 -0.76
N GLY A 262 3.66 -13.63 0.56
CA GLY A 262 3.60 -14.90 1.27
C GLY A 262 4.90 -15.69 1.15
N LYS A 263 4.89 -16.95 1.58
CA LYS A 263 6.09 -17.78 1.59
C LYS A 263 6.61 -18.07 0.19
N LEU A 264 5.73 -18.58 -0.69
CA LEU A 264 6.09 -18.91 -2.07
C LEU A 264 6.57 -17.69 -2.87
N GLY A 265 5.82 -16.59 -2.82
CA GLY A 265 6.20 -15.36 -3.51
C GLY A 265 7.50 -14.77 -2.99
N SER A 266 7.77 -14.88 -1.68
CA SER A 266 9.04 -14.47 -1.07
C SER A 266 10.23 -15.29 -1.57
N ASP A 267 10.06 -16.59 -1.74
CA ASP A 267 11.12 -17.48 -2.28
C ASP A 267 11.39 -17.11 -3.75
N ILE A 268 10.34 -16.93 -4.54
CA ILE A 268 10.46 -16.48 -5.95
C ILE A 268 11.17 -15.12 -6.02
N LEU A 269 10.80 -14.16 -5.17
CA LEU A 269 11.46 -12.85 -5.13
C LEU A 269 12.95 -12.98 -4.81
N ARG A 270 13.33 -13.82 -3.85
CA ARG A 270 14.75 -14.04 -3.52
C ARG A 270 15.54 -14.56 -4.71
N ASP A 271 14.96 -15.48 -5.48
CA ASP A 271 15.62 -16.04 -6.66
C ASP A 271 15.73 -15.00 -7.77
N LEU A 272 14.67 -14.27 -8.08
CA LEU A 272 14.67 -13.20 -9.06
C LEU A 272 15.67 -12.08 -8.71
N MET A 273 15.78 -11.72 -7.43
CA MET A 273 16.74 -10.70 -6.99
C MET A 273 18.19 -11.18 -7.10
N ARG A 274 18.47 -12.47 -6.83
CA ARG A 274 19.81 -13.03 -7.07
C ARG A 274 20.21 -13.00 -8.55
N GLU A 275 19.27 -13.26 -9.46
CA GLU A 275 19.49 -13.11 -10.91
C GLU A 275 19.83 -11.66 -11.30
N LYS A 276 19.33 -10.67 -10.54
CA LYS A 276 19.67 -9.25 -10.70
C LYS A 276 20.97 -8.85 -9.99
N GLY A 277 21.63 -9.78 -9.30
CA GLY A 277 22.86 -9.51 -8.55
C GLY A 277 22.67 -9.00 -7.13
N TYR A 278 21.44 -9.07 -6.59
CA TYR A 278 21.11 -8.63 -5.22
C TYR A 278 20.75 -9.81 -4.35
N ASP A 279 21.51 -10.05 -3.29
CA ASP A 279 21.14 -11.02 -2.25
C ASP A 279 20.40 -10.29 -1.12
N LEU A 280 19.10 -10.55 -0.98
CA LEU A 280 18.26 -9.93 0.06
C LEU A 280 18.63 -10.33 1.49
N GLY A 281 19.37 -11.44 1.66
CA GLY A 281 19.90 -11.85 2.98
C GLY A 281 18.83 -12.19 4.01
N GLN A 282 19.22 -12.10 5.31
CA GLN A 282 18.35 -12.39 6.45
C GLN A 282 17.46 -11.20 6.88
N ASN A 283 17.79 -10.00 6.44
CA ASN A 283 17.03 -8.77 6.70
C ASN A 283 15.80 -8.59 5.80
N TYR A 284 15.57 -9.50 4.87
CA TYR A 284 14.33 -9.53 4.08
C TYR A 284 13.24 -10.33 4.80
N LYS A 285 12.04 -9.74 4.89
CA LYS A 285 10.81 -10.35 5.42
C LYS A 285 9.62 -9.99 4.53
N ASP A 286 8.53 -10.72 4.70
CA ASP A 286 7.26 -10.45 4.04
C ASP A 286 6.13 -10.43 5.08
N CYS A 287 5.28 -9.40 5.08
CA CYS A 287 4.21 -9.25 6.07
C CYS A 287 3.22 -10.42 5.99
N GLY A 288 2.87 -10.86 4.78
CA GLY A 288 1.97 -11.99 4.59
C GLY A 288 2.53 -13.30 5.14
N ALA A 289 3.84 -13.50 5.00
CA ALA A 289 4.51 -14.69 5.55
C ALA A 289 4.60 -14.65 7.09
N LEU A 290 4.52 -13.46 7.71
CA LEU A 290 4.66 -13.25 9.15
C LEU A 290 3.33 -13.31 9.93
N VAL A 291 2.20 -12.94 9.30
CA VAL A 291 0.93 -12.68 10.00
C VAL A 291 0.25 -13.94 10.53
N TYR A 292 0.46 -15.08 9.89
CA TYR A 292 -0.14 -16.37 10.27
C TYR A 292 0.88 -17.46 10.52
N ASP A 293 0.56 -18.36 11.44
CA ASP A 293 1.30 -19.60 11.63
C ASP A 293 0.64 -20.79 10.88
N VAL A 294 1.33 -21.95 10.92
CA VAL A 294 0.89 -23.14 10.20
C VAL A 294 -0.42 -23.73 10.72
N THR A 295 -0.75 -23.50 12.00
CA THR A 295 -1.97 -24.05 12.64
C THR A 295 -3.23 -23.35 12.17
N GLN A 296 -3.10 -22.12 11.67
CA GLN A 296 -4.21 -21.29 11.21
C GLN A 296 -4.69 -21.63 9.80
N LYS A 297 -4.01 -22.57 9.10
CA LYS A 297 -4.35 -23.07 7.76
C LYS A 297 -4.48 -21.98 6.69
N CYS A 298 -3.61 -20.97 6.77
CA CYS A 298 -3.52 -19.89 5.78
C CYS A 298 -2.45 -20.16 4.70
N TYR A 299 -1.94 -21.39 4.64
CA TYR A 299 -0.98 -21.95 3.67
C TYR A 299 0.22 -21.05 3.40
N GLN A 300 0.16 -20.17 2.39
CA GLN A 300 1.27 -19.28 2.03
C GLN A 300 1.32 -18.00 2.87
N GLY A 301 0.30 -17.75 3.70
CA GLY A 301 0.24 -16.59 4.59
C GLY A 301 -0.87 -15.61 4.23
N GLY A 302 -0.72 -14.36 4.65
CA GLY A 302 -1.68 -13.29 4.44
C GLY A 302 -1.58 -12.64 3.07
N SER A 303 -2.66 -12.02 2.63
CA SER A 303 -2.75 -11.18 1.45
C SER A 303 -3.70 -10.00 1.72
N GLY A 304 -3.71 -9.02 0.82
CA GLY A 304 -4.59 -7.86 0.92
C GLY A 304 -3.90 -6.60 1.45
N CYS A 305 -4.46 -5.44 1.14
CA CYS A 305 -3.85 -4.16 1.52
C CYS A 305 -3.80 -3.93 3.05
N GLY A 306 -4.75 -4.49 3.80
CA GLY A 306 -4.72 -4.50 5.26
C GLY A 306 -3.57 -5.31 5.85
N CYS A 307 -3.01 -6.27 5.09
CA CYS A 307 -1.91 -7.11 5.56
C CYS A 307 -0.67 -6.28 5.89
N SER A 308 -0.08 -5.61 4.90
CA SER A 308 1.10 -4.78 5.14
C SER A 308 0.78 -3.55 5.97
N ALA A 309 -0.40 -2.96 5.80
CA ALA A 309 -0.83 -1.80 6.56
C ALA A 309 -0.84 -2.08 8.08
N SER A 310 -1.38 -3.22 8.51
CA SER A 310 -1.41 -3.57 9.93
C SER A 310 -0.01 -3.88 10.48
N VAL A 311 0.82 -4.64 9.75
CA VAL A 311 2.16 -5.04 10.21
C VAL A 311 3.13 -3.85 10.24
N VAL A 312 3.07 -2.96 9.25
CA VAL A 312 3.93 -1.78 9.21
C VAL A 312 3.56 -0.80 10.31
N ASN A 313 2.27 -0.50 10.48
CA ASN A 313 1.78 0.43 11.51
C ASN A 313 1.89 -0.12 12.95
N SER A 314 2.32 -1.35 13.13
CA SER A 314 2.60 -1.95 14.42
C SER A 314 4.08 -2.35 14.54
N LEU A 315 4.41 -3.61 14.26
CA LEU A 315 5.73 -4.21 14.45
C LEU A 315 6.87 -3.40 13.84
N VAL A 316 6.75 -2.94 12.58
CA VAL A 316 7.86 -2.30 11.87
C VAL A 316 8.13 -0.91 12.46
N LEU A 317 7.08 -0.10 12.65
CA LEU A 317 7.22 1.22 13.24
C LEU A 317 7.59 1.16 14.72
N ASP A 318 7.13 0.16 15.49
CA ASP A 318 7.61 -0.07 16.88
C ASP A 318 9.12 -0.22 16.92
N ARG A 319 9.69 -1.02 16.01
CA ARG A 319 11.13 -1.26 15.98
C ARG A 319 11.94 -0.08 15.46
N LEU A 320 11.38 0.74 14.59
CA LEU A 320 12.00 2.00 14.18
C LEU A 320 11.99 3.01 15.34
N ILE A 321 10.86 3.16 16.03
CA ILE A 321 10.72 4.11 17.16
C ILE A 321 11.62 3.68 18.34
N SER A 322 11.68 2.39 18.66
CA SER A 322 12.56 1.87 19.71
C SER A 322 14.05 1.95 19.35
N GLY A 323 14.39 2.09 18.07
CA GLY A 323 15.76 2.13 17.56
C GLY A 323 16.37 0.76 17.33
N GLU A 324 15.57 -0.30 17.31
CA GLU A 324 16.01 -1.62 16.83
C GLU A 324 16.33 -1.57 15.34
N TYR A 325 15.53 -0.82 14.57
CA TYR A 325 15.82 -0.49 13.18
C TYR A 325 16.17 1.00 13.03
N ARG A 326 17.04 1.31 12.09
CA ARG A 326 17.41 2.68 11.69
C ARG A 326 16.88 3.01 10.32
N ARG A 327 16.91 2.03 9.39
CA ARG A 327 16.51 2.20 8.00
C ARG A 327 15.75 0.98 7.50
N VAL A 328 14.55 1.22 7.00
CA VAL A 328 13.63 0.18 6.51
C VAL A 328 13.21 0.51 5.08
N ALA A 329 13.30 -0.46 4.17
CA ALA A 329 12.69 -0.41 2.86
C ALA A 329 11.36 -1.18 2.89
N TYR A 330 10.23 -0.49 2.75
CA TYR A 330 8.89 -1.08 2.72
C TYR A 330 8.32 -1.02 1.31
N PHE A 331 8.01 -2.19 0.75
CA PHE A 331 7.50 -2.37 -0.61
C PHE A 331 6.27 -3.26 -0.60
N ALA A 332 5.07 -2.68 -0.66
CA ALA A 332 3.87 -3.46 -0.82
C ALA A 332 3.65 -3.81 -2.30
N THR A 333 3.00 -4.95 -2.53
CA THR A 333 2.71 -5.48 -3.87
C THR A 333 1.21 -5.56 -4.11
N GLY A 334 0.78 -5.42 -5.35
CA GLY A 334 -0.64 -5.47 -5.70
C GLY A 334 -0.87 -6.16 -7.05
N ALA A 335 -1.87 -7.02 -7.09
CA ALA A 335 -2.37 -7.65 -8.32
C ALA A 335 -3.52 -6.82 -8.88
N LEU A 336 -3.31 -6.19 -10.04
CA LEU A 336 -4.26 -5.29 -10.70
C LEU A 336 -5.20 -6.10 -11.59
N MET A 337 -6.08 -6.89 -10.97
CA MET A 337 -6.99 -7.79 -11.65
C MET A 337 -8.45 -7.52 -11.33
N SER A 338 -9.31 -7.97 -12.19
CA SER A 338 -10.73 -8.17 -11.89
C SER A 338 -11.15 -9.59 -12.23
N THR A 339 -12.22 -10.08 -11.60
CA THR A 339 -12.80 -11.37 -11.97
C THR A 339 -13.16 -11.45 -13.45
N GLN A 340 -13.64 -10.34 -14.03
CA GLN A 340 -13.99 -10.28 -15.44
C GLN A 340 -12.79 -10.47 -16.36
N SER A 341 -11.67 -9.77 -16.11
CA SER A 341 -10.46 -9.93 -16.91
C SER A 341 -9.93 -11.37 -16.86
N CYS A 342 -9.93 -11.97 -15.66
CA CYS A 342 -9.50 -13.34 -15.48
C CYS A 342 -10.42 -14.36 -16.18
N TYR A 343 -11.74 -14.17 -16.15
CA TYR A 343 -12.67 -15.04 -16.89
C TYR A 343 -12.59 -14.86 -18.41
N GLN A 344 -12.06 -13.75 -18.89
CA GLN A 344 -11.74 -13.51 -20.28
C GLN A 344 -10.40 -14.11 -20.71
N GLY A 345 -9.66 -14.72 -19.78
CA GLY A 345 -8.38 -15.36 -20.04
C GLY A 345 -7.17 -14.42 -19.99
N GLU A 346 -7.36 -13.20 -19.49
CA GLU A 346 -6.26 -12.25 -19.30
C GLU A 346 -5.33 -12.70 -18.18
N THR A 347 -4.07 -12.28 -18.26
CA THR A 347 -3.07 -12.46 -17.23
C THR A 347 -3.24 -11.44 -16.11
N ILE A 348 -2.47 -11.57 -15.02
CA ILE A 348 -2.56 -10.73 -13.83
C ILE A 348 -1.41 -9.71 -13.84
N PRO A 349 -1.63 -8.47 -14.31
CA PRO A 349 -0.66 -7.41 -14.19
C PRO A 349 -0.50 -7.02 -12.72
N CYS A 350 0.73 -6.77 -12.28
CA CYS A 350 1.05 -6.46 -10.89
C CYS A 350 1.87 -5.17 -10.78
N ILE A 351 1.81 -4.55 -9.60
CA ILE A 351 2.55 -3.32 -9.29
C ILE A 351 3.16 -3.44 -7.89
N SER A 352 4.25 -2.70 -7.64
CA SER A 352 4.82 -2.56 -6.30
C SER A 352 5.30 -1.13 -6.10
N HIS A 353 4.70 -0.42 -5.15
CA HIS A 353 5.21 0.86 -4.68
C HIS A 353 5.99 0.68 -3.40
N GLY A 354 6.98 1.54 -3.19
CA GLY A 354 7.79 1.46 -1.98
C GLY A 354 8.22 2.80 -1.43
N ILE A 355 8.56 2.78 -0.14
CA ILE A 355 9.15 3.91 0.58
C ILE A 355 10.34 3.43 1.40
N VAL A 356 11.26 4.34 1.67
CA VAL A 356 12.31 4.14 2.67
C VAL A 356 11.99 4.99 3.89
N ILE A 357 12.00 4.34 5.05
CA ILE A 357 11.70 4.96 6.33
C ILE A 357 12.97 4.94 7.18
N GLU A 358 13.33 6.08 7.74
CA GLU A 358 14.45 6.24 8.67
C GLU A 358 13.98 6.76 10.03
N ARG A 359 14.67 6.31 11.07
CA ARG A 359 14.43 6.77 12.44
C ARG A 359 14.71 8.26 12.64
#